data_6ba671fb9e81827d824ff605b88e858b
#
_entry.id   6ba671fb9e81827d824ff605b88e858b
#
_cell.length_a   1.000
_cell.length_b   1.000
_cell.length_c   1.000
_cell.angle_alpha   90.00
_cell.angle_beta   90.00
_cell.angle_gamma   90.00
#
_symmetry.space_group_name_H-M   'P 1'
#
loop_
_entity.id
_entity.type
_entity.pdbx_description
1 polymer ?
#
loop_
_entity_poly.entity_id
_entity_poly.type
_entity_poly.pdbx_seq_one_letter_code
_entity_poly.pdbx_strand_id
1 'polypeptide(L)'
;MATHFDYICIGGGSGGIASANRAAMYGAKVALIEAQDLGGTCVNVGCVPKKVMWHGAQIAEAMNLYAEDYGFDVDVKGFDWSKLVESRQAYIGRIHQSYDRVLGNNKVNVIKGFAKFVDEKTVEVNGEHYTADHILIAVGGRPTIPNIPGAEYGIDSNGFFDLAEQPKRVAVVGAGYIAVEIAGVLHALGTETHLFVRKESPLRSFDPMIIDTLVEVMDAEGPTLHTHSVPKEVVKEADGSLTLHLENGESQNVDQLIWAIGRHPATDAINLASTGVATNKKGYIKVDEYQETNVKGIYCVGDIMEGGIELTPVAVKAGRQLSERLFNNKPNAKMDYDLVPTVVFSHPPIGTIGLTTQEAEEKYGKDNVKVYTSGFTAMYTAVTKHRQPCKMKLVCAGEEETVVGLHGIGFTVDEMIQGFGVAMKMGATKADFDSVVAIHPTGSEEFVTMR
;
A
#
# COMPACT_ATOMS: atom_id res chain seq x y z
N MET A 1 -16.33 -35.23 14.71
CA MET A 1 -17.44 -34.28 14.45
C MET A 1 -16.80 -32.92 14.21
N ALA A 2 -17.22 -32.21 13.17
CA ALA A 2 -16.70 -30.87 12.88
C ALA A 2 -17.08 -29.87 13.98
N THR A 3 -16.14 -28.99 14.36
CA THR A 3 -16.45 -27.89 15.30
C THR A 3 -17.18 -26.79 14.55
N HIS A 4 -18.35 -26.36 15.06
CA HIS A 4 -19.17 -25.33 14.43
C HIS A 4 -18.93 -23.94 15.03
N PHE A 5 -18.91 -22.90 14.17
CA PHE A 5 -18.81 -21.49 14.49
C PHE A 5 -19.95 -20.72 13.83
N ASP A 6 -20.29 -19.54 14.35
CA ASP A 6 -21.18 -18.62 13.65
C ASP A 6 -20.45 -17.97 12.47
N TYR A 7 -19.13 -17.74 12.63
CA TYR A 7 -18.30 -17.07 11.66
C TYR A 7 -16.87 -17.64 11.60
N ILE A 8 -16.40 -17.95 10.40
CA ILE A 8 -15.01 -18.29 10.11
C ILE A 8 -14.39 -17.20 9.23
N CYS A 9 -13.25 -16.65 9.65
CA CYS A 9 -12.41 -15.75 8.83
C CYS A 9 -11.17 -16.51 8.38
N ILE A 10 -10.99 -16.66 7.06
CA ILE A 10 -9.80 -17.29 6.45
C ILE A 10 -8.82 -16.20 6.07
N GLY A 11 -7.70 -16.12 6.78
CA GLY A 11 -6.65 -15.09 6.67
C GLY A 11 -6.68 -14.13 7.85
N GLY A 12 -5.59 -14.12 8.63
CA GLY A 12 -5.36 -13.24 9.77
C GLY A 12 -4.66 -11.94 9.41
N GLY A 13 -4.91 -11.42 8.20
CA GLY A 13 -4.52 -10.09 7.77
C GLY A 13 -5.48 -9.01 8.26
N SER A 14 -5.31 -7.79 7.74
CA SER A 14 -6.03 -6.59 8.18
C SER A 14 -7.55 -6.74 8.13
N GLY A 15 -8.10 -7.26 7.03
CA GLY A 15 -9.53 -7.45 6.86
C GLY A 15 -10.09 -8.55 7.77
N GLY A 16 -9.40 -9.70 7.84
CA GLY A 16 -9.83 -10.84 8.63
C GLY A 16 -9.82 -10.57 10.13
N ILE A 17 -8.73 -10.01 10.67
CA ILE A 17 -8.64 -9.62 12.09
C ILE A 17 -9.72 -8.60 12.45
N ALA A 18 -9.90 -7.55 11.62
CA ALA A 18 -10.86 -6.50 11.89
C ALA A 18 -12.30 -7.02 11.90
N SER A 19 -12.62 -7.93 10.97
CA SER A 19 -13.94 -8.56 10.89
C SER A 19 -14.18 -9.53 12.04
N ALA A 20 -13.23 -10.43 12.31
CA ALA A 20 -13.31 -11.41 13.39
C ALA A 20 -13.52 -10.75 14.77
N ASN A 21 -12.69 -9.75 15.09
CA ASN A 21 -12.84 -8.99 16.32
C ASN A 21 -14.21 -8.31 16.44
N ARG A 22 -14.65 -7.66 15.35
CA ARG A 22 -15.93 -6.95 15.37
C ARG A 22 -17.11 -7.90 15.57
N ALA A 23 -17.12 -9.04 14.89
CA ALA A 23 -18.15 -10.07 15.06
C ALA A 23 -18.18 -10.64 16.50
N ALA A 24 -17.00 -10.95 17.04
CA ALA A 24 -16.87 -11.47 18.40
C ALA A 24 -17.33 -10.47 19.47
N MET A 25 -17.11 -9.15 19.26
CA MET A 25 -17.65 -8.10 20.15
C MET A 25 -19.19 -8.10 20.21
N TYR A 26 -19.87 -8.62 19.20
CA TYR A 26 -21.33 -8.78 19.14
C TYR A 26 -21.79 -10.15 19.64
N GLY A 27 -20.89 -10.96 20.20
CA GLY A 27 -21.19 -12.24 20.81
C GLY A 27 -21.17 -13.44 19.86
N ALA A 28 -20.78 -13.26 18.60
CA ALA A 28 -20.61 -14.36 17.67
C ALA A 28 -19.47 -15.29 18.12
N LYS A 29 -19.64 -16.60 17.93
CA LYS A 29 -18.59 -17.60 18.08
C LYS A 29 -17.73 -17.61 16.82
N VAL A 30 -16.52 -17.04 16.90
CA VAL A 30 -15.66 -16.75 15.76
C VAL A 30 -14.39 -17.61 15.76
N ALA A 31 -14.04 -18.17 14.58
CA ALA A 31 -12.72 -18.69 14.29
C ALA A 31 -11.99 -17.76 13.32
N LEU A 32 -10.71 -17.52 13.59
CA LEU A 32 -9.77 -16.83 12.68
C LEU A 32 -8.67 -17.81 12.33
N ILE A 33 -8.56 -18.16 11.05
CA ILE A 33 -7.58 -19.13 10.56
C ILE A 33 -6.42 -18.36 9.92
N GLU A 34 -5.17 -18.61 10.37
CA GLU A 34 -3.99 -17.97 9.83
C GLU A 34 -2.84 -18.99 9.68
N ALA A 35 -2.26 -19.02 8.50
CA ALA A 35 -1.16 -19.94 8.18
C ALA A 35 0.20 -19.43 8.63
N GLN A 36 0.36 -18.09 8.66
CA GLN A 36 1.60 -17.40 9.02
C GLN A 36 1.41 -16.54 10.28
N ASP A 37 2.01 -15.37 10.34
CA ASP A 37 1.88 -14.48 11.47
C ASP A 37 0.67 -13.53 11.33
N LEU A 38 0.01 -13.27 12.45
CA LEU A 38 -1.10 -12.33 12.52
C LEU A 38 -0.68 -10.93 12.03
N GLY A 39 -1.63 -10.24 11.38
CA GLY A 39 -1.39 -8.91 10.79
C GLY A 39 -1.18 -8.94 9.28
N GLY A 40 -0.89 -10.12 8.70
CA GLY A 40 -0.72 -10.32 7.27
C GLY A 40 0.40 -9.44 6.67
N THR A 41 0.30 -9.15 5.38
CA THR A 41 1.29 -8.34 4.64
C THR A 41 1.56 -7.00 5.33
N CYS A 42 0.52 -6.28 5.74
CA CYS A 42 0.66 -4.92 6.29
C CYS A 42 1.61 -4.86 7.48
N VAL A 43 1.46 -5.76 8.45
CA VAL A 43 2.24 -5.74 9.70
C VAL A 43 3.62 -6.37 9.51
N ASN A 44 3.70 -7.46 8.75
CA ASN A 44 4.91 -8.28 8.71
C ASN A 44 5.89 -7.88 7.60
N VAL A 45 5.39 -7.61 6.39
CA VAL A 45 6.18 -7.38 5.17
C VAL A 45 5.58 -6.28 4.27
N GLY A 46 5.04 -5.22 4.87
CA GLY A 46 4.37 -4.15 4.14
C GLY A 46 4.38 -2.81 4.86
N CYS A 47 3.19 -2.26 5.14
CA CYS A 47 3.00 -0.89 5.63
C CYS A 47 3.83 -0.55 6.87
N VAL A 48 3.82 -1.43 7.88
CA VAL A 48 4.50 -1.19 9.17
C VAL A 48 6.01 -1.17 9.01
N PRO A 49 6.66 -2.25 8.54
CA PRO A 49 8.11 -2.25 8.37
C PRO A 49 8.58 -1.19 7.37
N LYS A 50 7.82 -0.96 6.30
CA LYS A 50 8.12 0.06 5.30
C LYS A 50 8.15 1.47 5.89
N LYS A 51 7.10 1.86 6.66
CA LYS A 51 7.04 3.21 7.27
C LYS A 51 8.17 3.42 8.29
N VAL A 52 8.56 2.39 9.04
CA VAL A 52 9.73 2.45 9.94
C VAL A 52 11.01 2.72 9.13
N MET A 53 11.23 2.01 8.04
CA MET A 53 12.42 2.18 7.19
C MET A 53 12.41 3.53 6.47
N TRP A 54 11.26 4.00 6.02
CA TRP A 54 11.07 5.32 5.41
C TRP A 54 11.43 6.46 6.39
N HIS A 55 11.05 6.35 7.69
CA HIS A 55 11.50 7.31 8.68
C HIS A 55 13.02 7.25 8.91
N GLY A 56 13.62 6.06 8.86
CA GLY A 56 15.07 5.91 8.87
C GLY A 56 15.73 6.64 7.69
N ALA A 57 15.16 6.52 6.51
CA ALA A 57 15.58 7.22 5.30
C ALA A 57 15.48 8.75 5.45
N GLN A 58 14.36 9.26 5.97
CA GLN A 58 14.20 10.71 6.26
C GLN A 58 15.24 11.23 7.26
N ILE A 59 15.59 10.44 8.26
CA ILE A 59 16.66 10.80 9.20
C ILE A 59 18.01 10.89 8.47
N ALA A 60 18.31 9.94 7.59
CA ALA A 60 19.52 9.95 6.79
C ALA A 60 19.60 11.19 5.87
N GLU A 61 18.50 11.52 5.17
CA GLU A 61 18.40 12.74 4.37
C GLU A 61 18.61 13.99 5.20
N ALA A 62 17.97 14.09 6.37
CA ALA A 62 18.13 15.25 7.26
C ALA A 62 19.59 15.45 7.66
N MET A 63 20.32 14.39 7.98
CA MET A 63 21.72 14.47 8.38
C MET A 63 22.66 14.73 7.20
N ASN A 64 22.44 14.09 6.05
CA ASN A 64 23.37 14.11 4.93
C ASN A 64 23.11 15.26 3.95
N LEU A 65 21.85 15.74 3.82
CA LEU A 65 21.46 16.72 2.82
C LEU A 65 21.12 18.09 3.41
N TYR A 66 20.55 18.14 4.62
CA TYR A 66 19.97 19.39 5.13
C TYR A 66 20.72 20.01 6.33
N ALA A 67 21.34 19.19 7.16
CA ALA A 67 21.89 19.61 8.45
C ALA A 67 22.96 20.69 8.31
N GLU A 68 23.86 20.60 7.34
CA GLU A 68 24.94 21.56 7.09
C GLU A 68 24.41 22.98 6.87
N ASP A 69 23.40 23.12 6.00
CA ASP A 69 22.81 24.41 5.65
C ASP A 69 21.99 25.04 6.81
N TYR A 70 21.59 24.22 7.80
CA TYR A 70 21.03 24.68 9.06
C TYR A 70 22.08 25.00 10.14
N GLY A 71 23.37 24.87 9.81
CA GLY A 71 24.48 25.21 10.70
C GLY A 71 24.91 24.08 11.63
N PHE A 72 24.47 22.85 11.37
CA PHE A 72 24.95 21.69 12.13
C PHE A 72 26.21 21.13 11.47
N ASP A 73 27.26 20.91 12.27
CA ASP A 73 28.46 20.17 11.89
C ASP A 73 28.21 18.69 12.25
N VAL A 74 27.81 17.90 11.25
CA VAL A 74 27.43 16.50 11.44
C VAL A 74 28.45 15.58 10.77
N ASP A 75 29.09 14.73 11.58
CA ASP A 75 29.96 13.64 11.11
C ASP A 75 29.22 12.29 11.26
N VAL A 76 28.58 11.82 10.19
CA VAL A 76 27.91 10.52 10.16
C VAL A 76 28.94 9.42 9.91
N LYS A 77 29.36 8.74 10.97
CA LYS A 77 30.41 7.70 10.93
C LYS A 77 29.97 6.39 10.28
N GLY A 78 28.67 6.17 10.10
CA GLY A 78 28.12 4.99 9.45
C GLY A 78 26.64 4.80 9.74
N PHE A 79 26.06 3.86 9.01
CA PHE A 79 24.70 3.38 9.19
C PHE A 79 24.72 1.87 9.45
N ASP A 80 24.05 1.42 10.49
CA ASP A 80 23.91 0.02 10.86
C ASP A 80 22.52 -0.51 10.47
N TRP A 81 22.47 -1.19 9.32
CA TRP A 81 21.25 -1.83 8.81
C TRP A 81 20.69 -2.84 9.80
N SER A 82 21.54 -3.64 10.44
CA SER A 82 21.10 -4.68 11.37
C SER A 82 20.37 -4.08 12.58
N LYS A 83 20.80 -2.90 13.04
CA LYS A 83 20.16 -2.17 14.14
C LYS A 83 18.78 -1.65 13.75
N LEU A 84 18.63 -1.15 12.52
CA LEU A 84 17.31 -0.75 12.00
C LEU A 84 16.37 -1.96 11.91
N VAL A 85 16.85 -3.08 11.36
CA VAL A 85 16.10 -4.34 11.26
C VAL A 85 15.67 -4.84 12.65
N GLU A 86 16.59 -4.90 13.62
CA GLU A 86 16.29 -5.30 15.01
C GLU A 86 15.19 -4.44 15.62
N SER A 87 15.30 -3.11 15.50
CA SER A 87 14.34 -2.15 16.06
C SER A 87 12.95 -2.28 15.41
N ARG A 88 12.92 -2.48 14.10
CA ARG A 88 11.71 -2.74 13.30
C ARG A 88 11.03 -4.04 13.73
N GLN A 89 11.79 -5.13 13.87
CA GLN A 89 11.25 -6.42 14.30
C GLN A 89 10.74 -6.40 15.74
N ALA A 90 11.44 -5.69 16.64
CA ALA A 90 10.94 -5.48 17.99
C ALA A 90 9.60 -4.72 18.02
N TYR A 91 9.40 -3.76 17.11
CA TYR A 91 8.13 -3.05 16.96
C TYR A 91 7.01 -3.98 16.45
N ILE A 92 7.28 -4.77 15.42
CA ILE A 92 6.34 -5.78 14.88
C ILE A 92 5.94 -6.77 15.98
N GLY A 93 6.90 -7.25 16.77
CA GLY A 93 6.64 -8.15 17.89
C GLY A 93 5.66 -7.55 18.93
N ARG A 94 5.74 -6.24 19.21
CA ARG A 94 4.75 -5.58 20.09
C ARG A 94 3.34 -5.54 19.47
N ILE A 95 3.23 -5.41 18.15
CA ILE A 95 1.95 -5.46 17.45
C ILE A 95 1.35 -6.87 17.54
N HIS A 96 2.14 -7.93 17.35
CA HIS A 96 1.68 -9.31 17.52
C HIS A 96 1.13 -9.56 18.93
N GLN A 97 1.87 -9.15 19.97
CA GLN A 97 1.40 -9.24 21.35
C GLN A 97 0.08 -8.48 21.59
N SER A 98 -0.11 -7.35 20.91
CA SER A 98 -1.36 -6.60 20.97
C SER A 98 -2.51 -7.37 20.31
N TYR A 99 -2.27 -8.00 19.14
CA TYR A 99 -3.29 -8.84 18.49
C TYR A 99 -3.66 -10.04 19.35
N ASP A 100 -2.69 -10.77 19.89
CA ASP A 100 -2.94 -11.92 20.78
C ASP A 100 -3.85 -11.52 21.96
N ARG A 101 -3.50 -10.38 22.60
CA ARG A 101 -4.30 -9.85 23.72
C ARG A 101 -5.72 -9.46 23.31
N VAL A 102 -5.88 -8.74 22.18
CA VAL A 102 -7.20 -8.25 21.74
C VAL A 102 -8.09 -9.40 21.27
N LEU A 103 -7.53 -10.32 20.47
CA LEU A 103 -8.26 -11.51 20.00
C LEU A 103 -8.63 -12.42 21.17
N GLY A 104 -7.73 -12.63 22.14
CA GLY A 104 -7.99 -13.41 23.34
C GLY A 104 -9.08 -12.78 24.21
N ASN A 105 -9.04 -11.46 24.47
CA ASN A 105 -10.06 -10.74 25.23
C ASN A 105 -11.46 -10.88 24.61
N ASN A 106 -11.53 -10.85 23.27
CA ASN A 106 -12.78 -11.02 22.52
C ASN A 106 -13.16 -12.49 22.29
N LYS A 107 -12.38 -13.44 22.83
CA LYS A 107 -12.60 -14.88 22.69
C LYS A 107 -12.66 -15.38 21.25
N VAL A 108 -11.91 -14.75 20.35
CA VAL A 108 -11.73 -15.24 18.99
C VAL A 108 -10.86 -16.50 19.04
N ASN A 109 -11.34 -17.59 18.44
CA ASN A 109 -10.56 -18.83 18.35
C ASN A 109 -9.57 -18.73 17.18
N VAL A 110 -8.31 -18.44 17.49
CA VAL A 110 -7.24 -18.38 16.47
C VAL A 110 -6.76 -19.80 16.18
N ILE A 111 -6.92 -20.25 14.93
CA ILE A 111 -6.50 -21.57 14.45
C ILE A 111 -5.30 -21.37 13.53
N LYS A 112 -4.13 -21.87 13.96
CA LYS A 112 -2.89 -21.80 13.15
C LYS A 112 -2.91 -22.92 12.12
N GLY A 113 -2.81 -22.57 10.85
CA GLY A 113 -2.71 -23.51 9.75
C GLY A 113 -3.28 -23.01 8.45
N PHE A 114 -3.08 -23.77 7.39
CA PHE A 114 -3.56 -23.47 6.05
C PHE A 114 -5.00 -23.98 5.88
N ALA A 115 -5.92 -23.06 5.56
CA ALA A 115 -7.32 -23.40 5.34
C ALA A 115 -7.56 -23.87 3.89
N LYS A 116 -8.38 -24.90 3.72
CA LYS A 116 -8.90 -25.33 2.42
C LYS A 116 -10.40 -25.59 2.54
N PHE A 117 -11.16 -25.12 1.57
CA PHE A 117 -12.58 -25.48 1.49
C PHE A 117 -12.75 -26.97 1.15
N VAL A 118 -13.65 -27.62 1.86
CA VAL A 118 -14.16 -28.96 1.58
C VAL A 118 -15.47 -28.85 0.79
N ASP A 119 -16.33 -27.94 1.22
CA ASP A 119 -17.58 -27.54 0.58
C ASP A 119 -17.94 -26.08 0.94
N GLU A 120 -19.15 -25.62 0.62
CA GLU A 120 -19.61 -24.25 0.84
C GLU A 120 -19.63 -23.81 2.32
N LYS A 121 -19.65 -24.73 3.28
CA LYS A 121 -19.77 -24.46 4.72
C LYS A 121 -18.68 -25.09 5.56
N THR A 122 -17.80 -25.89 4.94
CA THR A 122 -16.78 -26.67 5.63
C THR A 122 -15.39 -26.29 5.17
N VAL A 123 -14.54 -26.00 6.14
CA VAL A 123 -13.11 -25.70 5.94
C VAL A 123 -12.29 -26.75 6.69
N GLU A 124 -11.25 -27.27 6.02
CA GLU A 124 -10.24 -28.14 6.62
C GLU A 124 -9.01 -27.32 7.01
N VAL A 125 -8.48 -27.58 8.21
CA VAL A 125 -7.18 -27.05 8.68
C VAL A 125 -6.46 -28.17 9.43
N ASN A 126 -5.26 -28.55 9.01
CA ASN A 126 -4.43 -29.58 9.63
C ASN A 126 -5.14 -30.93 9.81
N GLY A 127 -6.04 -31.30 8.89
CA GLY A 127 -6.82 -32.54 8.93
C GLY A 127 -8.08 -32.48 9.80
N GLU A 128 -8.36 -31.34 10.42
CA GLU A 128 -9.60 -31.11 11.19
C GLU A 128 -10.60 -30.29 10.37
N HIS A 129 -11.90 -30.60 10.53
CA HIS A 129 -12.97 -29.91 9.82
C HIS A 129 -13.70 -28.93 10.74
N TYR A 130 -13.91 -27.72 10.22
CA TYR A 130 -14.64 -26.64 10.86
C TYR A 130 -15.78 -26.19 9.96
N THR A 131 -16.95 -25.94 10.55
CA THR A 131 -18.13 -25.47 9.81
C THR A 131 -18.58 -24.11 10.31
N ALA A 132 -19.22 -23.32 9.45
CA ALA A 132 -19.79 -22.05 9.86
C ALA A 132 -21.06 -21.69 9.08
N ASP A 133 -21.88 -20.81 9.67
CA ASP A 133 -23.01 -20.17 8.97
C ASP A 133 -22.52 -19.16 7.96
N HIS A 134 -21.44 -18.42 8.30
CA HIS A 134 -20.81 -17.39 7.49
C HIS A 134 -19.29 -17.64 7.38
N ILE A 135 -18.73 -17.50 6.19
CA ILE A 135 -17.29 -17.65 5.95
C ILE A 135 -16.76 -16.41 5.19
N LEU A 136 -15.74 -15.75 5.76
CA LEU A 136 -15.03 -14.65 5.13
C LEU A 136 -13.72 -15.15 4.52
N ILE A 137 -13.48 -14.84 3.24
CA ILE A 137 -12.20 -15.04 2.57
C ILE A 137 -11.43 -13.72 2.61
N ALA A 138 -10.27 -13.71 3.29
CA ALA A 138 -9.41 -12.54 3.47
C ALA A 138 -7.92 -12.91 3.35
N VAL A 139 -7.58 -13.80 2.43
CA VAL A 139 -6.24 -14.41 2.28
C VAL A 139 -5.20 -13.49 1.64
N GLY A 140 -5.60 -12.31 1.14
CA GLY A 140 -4.70 -11.31 0.57
C GLY A 140 -4.02 -11.74 -0.73
N GLY A 141 -3.03 -10.96 -1.15
CA GLY A 141 -2.26 -11.18 -2.37
C GLY A 141 -0.81 -11.57 -2.09
N ARG A 142 -0.15 -12.07 -3.15
CA ARG A 142 1.28 -12.42 -3.17
C ARG A 142 2.02 -11.59 -4.21
N PRO A 143 3.32 -11.26 -4.01
CA PRO A 143 4.15 -10.63 -5.02
C PRO A 143 4.24 -11.50 -6.29
N THR A 144 4.38 -10.84 -7.42
CA THR A 144 4.56 -11.49 -8.73
C THR A 144 6.04 -11.50 -9.10
N ILE A 145 6.56 -12.67 -9.45
CA ILE A 145 7.88 -12.86 -10.06
C ILE A 145 7.70 -13.04 -11.57
N PRO A 146 8.52 -12.43 -12.43
CA PRO A 146 8.40 -12.61 -13.87
C PRO A 146 8.81 -14.01 -14.29
N ASN A 147 8.22 -14.48 -15.39
CA ASN A 147 8.61 -15.78 -15.99
C ASN A 147 9.70 -15.55 -17.06
N ILE A 148 10.91 -15.23 -16.59
CA ILE A 148 12.12 -15.08 -17.42
C ILE A 148 13.27 -15.91 -16.84
N PRO A 149 14.26 -16.32 -17.64
CA PRO A 149 15.42 -17.06 -17.12
C PRO A 149 16.13 -16.31 -15.99
N GLY A 150 16.44 -17.01 -14.90
CA GLY A 150 17.19 -16.46 -13.75
C GLY A 150 16.37 -15.54 -12.84
N ALA A 151 15.05 -15.39 -13.05
CA ALA A 151 14.22 -14.55 -12.18
C ALA A 151 14.26 -14.95 -10.71
N GLU A 152 14.52 -16.23 -10.43
CA GLU A 152 14.65 -16.81 -9.09
C GLU A 152 15.88 -16.31 -8.31
N TYR A 153 16.85 -15.69 -8.96
CA TYR A 153 18.00 -15.08 -8.28
C TYR A 153 17.64 -13.73 -7.64
N GLY A 154 16.60 -13.07 -8.12
CA GLY A 154 16.03 -11.89 -7.48
C GLY A 154 15.09 -12.26 -6.34
N ILE A 155 14.85 -11.29 -5.46
CA ILE A 155 13.85 -11.37 -4.37
C ILE A 155 12.61 -10.56 -4.72
N ASP A 156 11.51 -10.81 -4.03
CA ASP A 156 10.31 -10.00 -4.10
C ASP A 156 10.26 -8.92 -2.98
N SER A 157 9.15 -8.20 -2.87
CA SER A 157 8.96 -7.19 -1.81
C SER A 157 8.96 -7.77 -0.40
N ASN A 158 8.61 -9.05 -0.21
CA ASN A 158 8.72 -9.70 1.09
C ASN A 158 10.20 -9.95 1.44
N GLY A 159 10.95 -10.48 0.47
CA GLY A 159 12.40 -10.69 0.61
C GLY A 159 13.18 -9.41 0.91
N PHE A 160 12.70 -8.24 0.46
CA PHE A 160 13.30 -6.96 0.86
C PHE A 160 13.28 -6.77 2.39
N PHE A 161 12.18 -7.14 3.05
CA PHE A 161 12.09 -7.03 4.51
C PHE A 161 12.88 -8.12 5.25
N ASP A 162 13.26 -9.19 4.56
CA ASP A 162 14.10 -10.28 5.11
C ASP A 162 15.61 -10.05 4.92
N LEU A 163 16.01 -8.96 4.23
CA LEU A 163 17.42 -8.63 4.05
C LEU A 163 18.13 -8.42 5.40
N ALA A 164 19.09 -9.30 5.69
CA ALA A 164 19.92 -9.20 6.90
C ALA A 164 21.00 -8.11 6.78
N GLU A 165 21.46 -7.84 5.55
CA GLU A 165 22.50 -6.87 5.23
C GLU A 165 22.01 -5.91 4.16
N GLN A 166 22.46 -4.65 4.22
CA GLN A 166 22.17 -3.67 3.20
C GLN A 166 22.96 -3.98 1.92
N PRO A 167 22.31 -4.15 0.75
CA PRO A 167 23.03 -4.28 -0.51
C PRO A 167 23.74 -2.97 -0.86
N LYS A 168 24.93 -3.06 -1.45
CA LYS A 168 25.65 -1.86 -1.93
C LYS A 168 25.05 -1.32 -3.22
N ARG A 169 24.63 -2.23 -4.11
CA ARG A 169 24.01 -1.91 -5.41
C ARG A 169 22.74 -2.72 -5.59
N VAL A 170 21.66 -2.09 -5.98
CA VAL A 170 20.36 -2.77 -6.15
C VAL A 170 19.67 -2.35 -7.44
N ALA A 171 19.06 -3.32 -8.10
CA ALA A 171 18.07 -3.10 -9.14
C ALA A 171 16.66 -3.36 -8.57
N VAL A 172 15.80 -2.36 -8.60
CA VAL A 172 14.37 -2.49 -8.29
C VAL A 172 13.61 -2.46 -9.60
N VAL A 173 12.86 -3.52 -9.90
CA VAL A 173 12.09 -3.64 -11.13
C VAL A 173 10.61 -3.51 -10.83
N GLY A 174 9.99 -2.46 -11.35
CA GLY A 174 8.57 -2.18 -11.18
C GLY A 174 8.26 -0.69 -11.29
N ALA A 175 7.00 -0.36 -11.57
CA ALA A 175 6.55 1.02 -11.77
C ALA A 175 5.44 1.43 -10.77
N GLY A 176 5.06 0.55 -9.84
CA GLY A 176 4.06 0.81 -8.81
C GLY A 176 4.65 1.45 -7.55
N TYR A 177 3.76 1.78 -6.61
CA TYR A 177 4.14 2.43 -5.35
C TYR A 177 5.17 1.62 -4.53
N ILE A 178 5.08 0.28 -4.54
CA ILE A 178 6.03 -0.60 -3.83
C ILE A 178 7.45 -0.40 -4.39
N ALA A 179 7.61 -0.35 -5.72
CA ALA A 179 8.91 -0.15 -6.35
C ALA A 179 9.50 1.22 -5.99
N VAL A 180 8.69 2.28 -6.09
CA VAL A 180 9.10 3.66 -5.76
C VAL A 180 9.51 3.79 -4.29
N GLU A 181 8.73 3.23 -3.38
CA GLU A 181 8.99 3.28 -1.94
C GLU A 181 10.27 2.52 -1.55
N ILE A 182 10.46 1.29 -2.06
CA ILE A 182 11.66 0.49 -1.79
C ILE A 182 12.90 1.16 -2.37
N ALA A 183 12.83 1.63 -3.62
CA ALA A 183 13.94 2.32 -4.27
C ALA A 183 14.34 3.61 -3.51
N GLY A 184 13.36 4.41 -3.09
CA GLY A 184 13.61 5.64 -2.33
C GLY A 184 14.26 5.37 -0.97
N VAL A 185 13.77 4.38 -0.23
CA VAL A 185 14.35 3.99 1.07
C VAL A 185 15.79 3.51 0.94
N LEU A 186 16.07 2.61 -0.01
CA LEU A 186 17.43 2.09 -0.23
C LEU A 186 18.40 3.19 -0.66
N HIS A 187 17.97 4.05 -1.59
CA HIS A 187 18.76 5.18 -2.06
C HIS A 187 19.10 6.15 -0.92
N ALA A 188 18.12 6.60 -0.16
CA ALA A 188 18.33 7.54 0.95
C ALA A 188 19.21 6.97 2.07
N LEU A 189 19.22 5.64 2.25
CA LEU A 189 20.11 4.94 3.19
C LEU A 189 21.51 4.65 2.60
N GLY A 190 21.82 5.12 1.38
CA GLY A 190 23.15 5.05 0.77
C GLY A 190 23.43 3.84 -0.12
N THR A 191 22.41 3.07 -0.51
CA THR A 191 22.53 2.03 -1.54
C THR A 191 22.54 2.68 -2.94
N GLU A 192 23.49 2.30 -3.80
CA GLU A 192 23.41 2.62 -5.23
C GLU A 192 22.17 1.94 -5.83
N THR A 193 21.16 2.73 -6.15
CA THR A 193 19.82 2.22 -6.47
C THR A 193 19.40 2.56 -7.89
N HIS A 194 19.00 1.53 -8.65
CA HIS A 194 18.49 1.63 -10.01
C HIS A 194 17.02 1.19 -10.03
N LEU A 195 16.13 2.07 -10.50
CA LEU A 195 14.71 1.78 -10.67
C LEU A 195 14.39 1.55 -12.15
N PHE A 196 13.98 0.33 -12.49
CA PHE A 196 13.64 -0.07 -13.86
C PHE A 196 12.15 -0.07 -14.09
N VAL A 197 11.67 0.77 -15.02
CA VAL A 197 10.26 0.86 -15.38
C VAL A 197 10.04 0.54 -16.85
N ARG A 198 9.01 -0.25 -17.14
CA ARG A 198 8.72 -0.76 -18.49
C ARG A 198 8.29 0.33 -19.48
N LYS A 199 7.76 1.43 -18.99
CA LYS A 199 7.21 2.53 -19.78
C LYS A 199 7.97 3.83 -19.48
N GLU A 200 7.39 4.96 -19.86
CA GLU A 200 7.96 6.31 -19.75
C GLU A 200 8.16 6.80 -18.30
N SER A 201 7.38 6.28 -17.33
CA SER A 201 7.45 6.76 -15.95
C SER A 201 6.93 5.72 -14.95
N PRO A 202 7.27 5.85 -13.64
CA PRO A 202 6.56 5.18 -12.56
C PRO A 202 5.18 5.83 -12.32
N LEU A 203 4.34 5.19 -11.51
CA LEU A 203 3.06 5.71 -10.99
C LEU A 203 2.07 6.24 -12.04
N ARG A 204 2.03 5.64 -13.24
CA ARG A 204 1.27 6.14 -14.40
C ARG A 204 -0.24 6.30 -14.22
N SER A 205 -0.83 5.76 -13.15
CA SER A 205 -2.22 5.95 -12.75
C SER A 205 -2.45 7.19 -11.87
N PHE A 206 -1.40 7.90 -11.51
CA PHE A 206 -1.49 9.14 -10.75
C PHE A 206 -1.65 10.36 -11.67
N ASP A 207 -2.03 11.50 -11.08
CA ASP A 207 -2.13 12.75 -11.84
C ASP A 207 -0.77 13.14 -12.46
N PRO A 208 -0.72 13.64 -13.69
CA PRO A 208 0.53 14.01 -14.37
C PRO A 208 1.43 14.95 -13.55
N MET A 209 0.87 15.91 -12.80
CA MET A 209 1.65 16.79 -11.92
C MET A 209 2.48 15.99 -10.92
N ILE A 210 1.91 14.92 -10.36
CA ILE A 210 2.61 14.03 -9.42
C ILE A 210 3.75 13.30 -10.12
N ILE A 211 3.48 12.71 -11.28
CA ILE A 211 4.44 11.92 -12.04
C ILE A 211 5.63 12.77 -12.45
N ASP A 212 5.36 13.91 -13.07
CA ASP A 212 6.39 14.82 -13.59
C ASP A 212 7.29 15.32 -12.46
N THR A 213 6.68 15.69 -11.31
CA THR A 213 7.44 16.18 -10.15
C THR A 213 8.28 15.06 -9.51
N LEU A 214 7.73 13.84 -9.41
CA LEU A 214 8.49 12.71 -8.89
C LEU A 214 9.70 12.38 -9.77
N VAL A 215 9.53 12.39 -11.10
CA VAL A 215 10.64 12.15 -12.06
C VAL A 215 11.67 13.28 -11.95
N GLU A 216 11.23 14.55 -11.89
CA GLU A 216 12.12 15.70 -11.68
C GLU A 216 13.01 15.53 -10.44
N VAL A 217 12.43 15.07 -9.32
CA VAL A 217 13.20 14.83 -8.09
C VAL A 217 14.12 13.61 -8.21
N MET A 218 13.66 12.53 -8.86
CA MET A 218 14.50 11.35 -9.08
C MET A 218 15.73 11.69 -9.96
N ASP A 219 15.54 12.49 -11.00
CA ASP A 219 16.63 12.92 -11.88
C ASP A 219 17.64 13.82 -11.16
N ALA A 220 17.19 14.62 -10.18
CA ALA A 220 18.06 15.51 -9.43
C ALA A 220 18.85 14.79 -8.32
N GLU A 221 18.19 13.99 -7.51
CA GLU A 221 18.74 13.50 -6.23
C GLU A 221 18.21 12.10 -5.83
N GLY A 222 17.49 11.43 -6.70
CA GLY A 222 16.84 10.15 -6.39
C GLY A 222 17.59 8.92 -6.90
N PRO A 223 16.94 7.75 -6.82
CA PRO A 223 17.45 6.55 -7.48
C PRO A 223 17.52 6.76 -8.99
N THR A 224 18.52 6.16 -9.64
CA THR A 224 18.67 6.24 -11.10
C THR A 224 17.47 5.59 -11.79
N LEU A 225 16.68 6.37 -12.54
CA LEU A 225 15.50 5.90 -13.23
C LEU A 225 15.86 5.40 -14.64
N HIS A 226 15.52 4.15 -14.93
CA HIS A 226 15.64 3.52 -16.25
C HIS A 226 14.25 3.32 -16.85
N THR A 227 13.87 4.16 -17.81
CA THR A 227 12.59 4.05 -18.51
C THR A 227 12.67 3.11 -19.69
N HIS A 228 11.52 2.64 -20.21
CA HIS A 228 11.43 1.71 -21.34
C HIS A 228 12.30 0.45 -21.18
N SER A 229 12.50 0.02 -19.93
CA SER A 229 13.40 -1.06 -19.56
C SER A 229 12.62 -2.32 -19.24
N VAL A 230 12.68 -3.32 -20.14
CA VAL A 230 11.99 -4.60 -19.99
C VAL A 230 13.03 -5.67 -19.66
N PRO A 231 12.96 -6.32 -18.50
CA PRO A 231 13.84 -7.43 -18.16
C PRO A 231 13.69 -8.61 -19.13
N LYS A 232 14.82 -9.17 -19.54
CA LYS A 232 14.90 -10.33 -20.43
C LYS A 232 15.40 -11.59 -19.72
N GLU A 233 16.47 -11.45 -18.95
CA GLU A 233 17.06 -12.53 -18.17
C GLU A 233 17.90 -11.96 -17.03
N VAL A 234 18.18 -12.79 -16.01
CA VAL A 234 19.12 -12.49 -14.92
C VAL A 234 20.19 -13.56 -14.88
N VAL A 235 21.44 -13.13 -14.89
CA VAL A 235 22.59 -14.02 -14.79
C VAL A 235 23.25 -13.84 -13.42
N LYS A 236 23.49 -14.94 -12.72
CA LYS A 236 24.28 -14.92 -11.48
C LYS A 236 25.75 -15.10 -11.84
N GLU A 237 26.57 -14.11 -11.50
CA GLU A 237 27.98 -14.08 -11.81
C GLU A 237 28.80 -14.94 -10.83
N ALA A 238 30.06 -15.21 -11.18
CA ALA A 238 30.96 -16.03 -10.38
C ALA A 238 31.30 -15.43 -9.00
N ASP A 239 31.21 -14.11 -8.87
CA ASP A 239 31.41 -13.38 -7.62
C ASP A 239 30.15 -13.27 -6.76
N GLY A 240 29.02 -13.83 -7.26
CA GLY A 240 27.74 -13.82 -6.60
C GLY A 240 26.85 -12.62 -6.95
N SER A 241 27.36 -11.63 -7.67
CA SER A 241 26.56 -10.50 -8.19
C SER A 241 25.56 -10.98 -9.24
N LEU A 242 24.58 -10.13 -9.56
CA LEU A 242 23.52 -10.39 -10.53
C LEU A 242 23.62 -9.44 -11.70
N THR A 243 23.60 -9.94 -12.91
CA THR A 243 23.52 -9.12 -14.12
C THR A 243 22.10 -9.21 -14.70
N LEU A 244 21.37 -8.08 -14.64
CA LEU A 244 20.06 -7.93 -15.26
C LEU A 244 20.26 -7.53 -16.71
N HIS A 245 19.85 -8.38 -17.66
CA HIS A 245 19.82 -8.07 -19.08
C HIS A 245 18.44 -7.58 -19.51
N LEU A 246 18.39 -6.55 -20.34
CA LEU A 246 17.18 -5.93 -20.85
C LEU A 246 16.93 -6.30 -22.32
N GLU A 247 15.67 -6.19 -22.77
CA GLU A 247 15.29 -6.47 -24.17
C GLU A 247 15.95 -5.51 -25.16
N ASN A 248 16.27 -4.27 -24.74
CA ASN A 248 16.95 -3.26 -25.56
C ASN A 248 18.46 -3.52 -25.74
N GLY A 249 18.99 -4.57 -25.12
CA GLY A 249 20.41 -4.97 -25.18
C GLY A 249 21.29 -4.36 -24.10
N GLU A 250 20.78 -3.47 -23.27
CA GLU A 250 21.47 -2.95 -22.10
C GLU A 250 21.53 -3.99 -20.99
N SER A 251 22.44 -3.80 -20.03
CA SER A 251 22.55 -4.63 -18.85
C SER A 251 23.02 -3.84 -17.63
N GLN A 252 22.63 -4.26 -16.44
CA GLN A 252 23.03 -3.68 -15.15
C GLN A 252 23.50 -4.77 -14.21
N ASN A 253 24.72 -4.63 -13.68
CA ASN A 253 25.26 -5.51 -12.64
C ASN A 253 24.98 -4.91 -11.26
N VAL A 254 24.44 -5.72 -10.35
CA VAL A 254 24.04 -5.33 -8.99
C VAL A 254 24.31 -6.45 -7.99
N ASP A 255 24.29 -6.14 -6.69
CA ASP A 255 24.45 -7.13 -5.62
C ASP A 255 23.11 -7.80 -5.27
N GLN A 256 21.99 -7.08 -5.51
CA GLN A 256 20.64 -7.59 -5.26
C GLN A 256 19.66 -7.06 -6.32
N LEU A 257 18.67 -7.89 -6.66
CA LEU A 257 17.57 -7.55 -7.55
C LEU A 257 16.24 -7.79 -6.83
N ILE A 258 15.34 -6.79 -6.92
CA ILE A 258 14.03 -6.81 -6.25
C ILE A 258 12.91 -6.69 -7.28
N TRP A 259 12.05 -7.71 -7.35
CA TRP A 259 10.86 -7.71 -8.18
C TRP A 259 9.70 -7.03 -7.46
N ALA A 260 9.27 -5.89 -7.97
CA ALA A 260 8.10 -5.13 -7.51
C ALA A 260 7.12 -4.86 -8.66
N ILE A 261 6.88 -5.89 -9.50
CA ILE A 261 6.13 -5.81 -10.76
C ILE A 261 4.61 -6.01 -10.62
N GLY A 262 4.14 -6.09 -9.39
CA GLY A 262 2.72 -6.25 -9.04
C GLY A 262 2.47 -7.41 -8.09
N ARG A 263 1.18 -7.64 -7.79
CA ARG A 263 0.70 -8.68 -6.90
C ARG A 263 -0.43 -9.45 -7.58
N HIS A 264 -0.72 -10.64 -7.09
CA HIS A 264 -1.84 -11.47 -7.54
C HIS A 264 -2.55 -12.10 -6.33
N PRO A 265 -3.85 -12.41 -6.42
CA PRO A 265 -4.61 -12.95 -5.31
C PRO A 265 -4.13 -14.34 -4.90
N ALA A 266 -4.08 -14.59 -3.58
CA ALA A 266 -3.65 -15.88 -3.02
C ALA A 266 -4.82 -16.90 -2.92
N THR A 267 -5.70 -16.94 -3.92
CA THR A 267 -6.94 -17.73 -3.92
C THR A 267 -6.77 -19.14 -4.44
N ASP A 268 -5.68 -19.44 -5.10
CA ASP A 268 -5.38 -20.74 -5.73
C ASP A 268 -5.16 -21.89 -4.73
N ALA A 269 -4.70 -21.58 -3.52
CA ALA A 269 -4.34 -22.58 -2.53
C ALA A 269 -5.50 -23.02 -1.61
N ILE A 270 -6.62 -22.29 -1.58
CA ILE A 270 -7.74 -22.53 -0.64
C ILE A 270 -8.85 -23.41 -1.19
N ASN A 271 -8.67 -24.03 -2.37
CA ASN A 271 -9.63 -24.94 -3.01
C ASN A 271 -11.03 -24.33 -3.25
N LEU A 272 -11.09 -23.11 -3.79
CA LEU A 272 -12.36 -22.42 -4.09
C LEU A 272 -13.28 -23.20 -5.01
N ALA A 273 -12.74 -24.07 -5.88
CA ALA A 273 -13.53 -24.89 -6.80
C ALA A 273 -14.56 -25.79 -6.10
N SER A 274 -14.31 -26.18 -4.83
CA SER A 274 -15.26 -26.99 -4.04
C SER A 274 -16.49 -26.21 -3.58
N THR A 275 -16.47 -24.87 -3.66
CA THR A 275 -17.55 -24.00 -3.18
C THR A 275 -18.43 -23.43 -4.30
N GLY A 276 -17.95 -23.43 -5.54
CA GLY A 276 -18.61 -22.75 -6.66
C GLY A 276 -18.46 -21.21 -6.64
N VAL A 277 -17.63 -20.64 -5.76
CA VAL A 277 -17.31 -19.21 -5.75
C VAL A 277 -16.67 -18.79 -7.07
N ALA A 278 -17.23 -17.78 -7.72
CA ALA A 278 -16.78 -17.27 -9.00
C ALA A 278 -15.55 -16.36 -8.88
N THR A 279 -14.55 -16.62 -9.73
CA THR A 279 -13.38 -15.77 -9.88
C THR A 279 -13.25 -15.29 -11.32
N ASN A 280 -12.55 -14.18 -11.53
CA ASN A 280 -12.11 -13.77 -12.86
C ASN A 280 -10.87 -14.60 -13.30
N LYS A 281 -10.40 -14.37 -14.54
CA LYS A 281 -9.24 -15.07 -15.13
C LYS A 281 -7.93 -14.86 -14.35
N LYS A 282 -7.85 -13.83 -13.51
CA LYS A 282 -6.67 -13.50 -12.68
C LYS A 282 -6.80 -14.04 -11.25
N GLY A 283 -7.90 -14.73 -10.92
CA GLY A 283 -8.14 -15.30 -9.59
C GLY A 283 -8.80 -14.36 -8.58
N TYR A 284 -9.17 -13.13 -8.96
CA TYR A 284 -9.93 -12.23 -8.09
C TYR A 284 -11.37 -12.70 -7.93
N ILE A 285 -11.88 -12.64 -6.69
CA ILE A 285 -13.22 -13.08 -6.33
C ILE A 285 -14.23 -11.97 -6.68
N LYS A 286 -15.32 -12.35 -7.36
CA LYS A 286 -16.45 -11.46 -7.64
C LYS A 286 -17.34 -11.35 -6.41
N VAL A 287 -17.67 -10.12 -6.03
CA VAL A 287 -18.58 -9.81 -4.92
C VAL A 287 -19.57 -8.72 -5.32
N ASP A 288 -20.67 -8.65 -4.59
CA ASP A 288 -21.61 -7.55 -4.66
C ASP A 288 -21.19 -6.34 -3.80
N GLU A 289 -22.01 -5.31 -3.72
CA GLU A 289 -21.76 -4.11 -2.90
C GLU A 289 -21.70 -4.38 -1.38
N TYR A 290 -22.18 -5.55 -0.95
CA TYR A 290 -22.17 -6.05 0.42
C TYR A 290 -21.04 -7.03 0.72
N GLN A 291 -20.07 -7.18 -0.19
CA GLN A 291 -18.95 -8.12 -0.14
C GLN A 291 -19.39 -9.60 -0.12
N GLU A 292 -20.62 -9.92 -0.51
CA GLU A 292 -21.10 -11.30 -0.66
C GLU A 292 -20.73 -11.84 -2.05
N THR A 293 -20.27 -13.09 -2.09
CA THR A 293 -19.96 -13.77 -3.35
C THR A 293 -21.25 -14.29 -4.01
N ASN A 294 -21.14 -14.95 -5.16
CA ASN A 294 -22.25 -15.67 -5.76
C ASN A 294 -22.74 -16.87 -4.95
N VAL A 295 -22.02 -17.27 -3.90
CA VAL A 295 -22.40 -18.36 -2.97
C VAL A 295 -22.83 -17.74 -1.65
N LYS A 296 -24.12 -17.93 -1.30
CA LYS A 296 -24.71 -17.35 -0.09
C LYS A 296 -23.96 -17.77 1.17
N GLY A 297 -23.63 -16.78 2.01
CA GLY A 297 -22.91 -17.00 3.27
C GLY A 297 -21.39 -17.05 3.11
N ILE A 298 -20.86 -16.90 1.89
CA ILE A 298 -19.43 -16.73 1.64
C ILE A 298 -19.16 -15.29 1.19
N TYR A 299 -18.26 -14.63 1.89
CA TYR A 299 -17.90 -13.22 1.70
C TYR A 299 -16.42 -13.08 1.36
N CYS A 300 -16.06 -11.93 0.80
CA CYS A 300 -14.66 -11.62 0.48
C CYS A 300 -14.36 -10.15 0.77
N VAL A 301 -13.19 -9.87 1.36
CA VAL A 301 -12.68 -8.51 1.57
C VAL A 301 -11.18 -8.44 1.26
N GLY A 302 -10.70 -7.21 1.00
CA GLY A 302 -9.29 -6.90 0.79
C GLY A 302 -8.81 -7.17 -0.64
N ASP A 303 -7.52 -7.40 -0.78
CA ASP A 303 -6.76 -7.39 -2.05
C ASP A 303 -7.14 -8.50 -3.04
N ILE A 304 -8.04 -9.38 -2.67
CA ILE A 304 -8.50 -10.49 -3.51
C ILE A 304 -9.87 -10.25 -4.16
N MET A 305 -10.47 -9.09 -3.91
CA MET A 305 -11.74 -8.69 -4.54
C MET A 305 -11.50 -8.17 -5.97
N GLU A 306 -12.37 -8.56 -6.91
CA GLU A 306 -12.36 -7.97 -8.25
C GLU A 306 -12.70 -6.48 -8.19
N GLY A 307 -11.82 -5.62 -8.73
CA GLY A 307 -11.99 -4.15 -8.70
C GLY A 307 -11.83 -3.52 -7.31
N GLY A 308 -11.33 -4.27 -6.34
CA GLY A 308 -11.07 -3.77 -4.99
C GLY A 308 -9.90 -2.78 -4.94
N ILE A 309 -9.88 -1.94 -3.89
CA ILE A 309 -8.77 -1.03 -3.60
C ILE A 309 -7.83 -1.75 -2.60
N GLU A 310 -6.60 -2.03 -3.05
CA GLU A 310 -5.61 -2.80 -2.29
C GLU A 310 -4.93 -1.94 -1.20
N LEU A 311 -5.72 -1.52 -0.20
CA LEU A 311 -5.27 -0.72 0.94
C LEU A 311 -5.73 -1.33 2.26
N THR A 312 -4.82 -1.38 3.23
CA THR A 312 -5.10 -1.87 4.59
C THR A 312 -6.34 -1.25 5.23
N PRO A 313 -6.53 0.10 5.28
CA PRO A 313 -7.71 0.67 5.93
C PRO A 313 -9.02 0.35 5.20
N VAL A 314 -8.96 0.13 3.89
CA VAL A 314 -10.12 -0.32 3.10
C VAL A 314 -10.54 -1.72 3.51
N ALA A 315 -9.60 -2.67 3.57
CA ALA A 315 -9.87 -4.03 4.02
C ALA A 315 -10.41 -4.07 5.47
N VAL A 316 -9.82 -3.27 6.37
CA VAL A 316 -10.28 -3.12 7.77
C VAL A 316 -11.71 -2.62 7.82
N LYS A 317 -12.03 -1.54 7.09
CA LYS A 317 -13.37 -0.94 7.09
C LYS A 317 -14.40 -1.87 6.47
N ALA A 318 -14.07 -2.50 5.34
CA ALA A 318 -14.94 -3.50 4.68
C ALA A 318 -15.25 -4.68 5.61
N GLY A 319 -14.25 -5.26 6.27
CA GLY A 319 -14.43 -6.34 7.22
C GLY A 319 -15.30 -5.94 8.43
N ARG A 320 -15.12 -4.72 8.96
CA ARG A 320 -15.96 -4.19 10.05
C ARG A 320 -17.41 -3.98 9.59
N GLN A 321 -17.64 -3.39 8.41
CA GLN A 321 -19.00 -3.18 7.88
C GLN A 321 -19.73 -4.50 7.63
N LEU A 322 -19.01 -5.52 7.14
CA LEU A 322 -19.56 -6.86 7.01
C LEU A 322 -20.04 -7.41 8.36
N SER A 323 -19.22 -7.28 9.42
CA SER A 323 -19.60 -7.74 10.75
C SER A 323 -20.74 -6.92 11.38
N GLU A 324 -20.80 -5.60 11.14
CA GLU A 324 -21.95 -4.77 11.53
C GLU A 324 -23.25 -5.28 10.89
N ARG A 325 -23.20 -5.71 9.63
CA ARG A 325 -24.37 -6.25 8.91
C ARG A 325 -24.79 -7.62 9.44
N LEU A 326 -23.83 -8.52 9.62
CA LEU A 326 -24.14 -9.92 9.98
C LEU A 326 -24.52 -10.09 11.46
N PHE A 327 -23.92 -9.30 12.37
CA PHE A 327 -24.00 -9.57 13.81
C PHE A 327 -24.51 -8.38 14.64
N ASN A 328 -24.75 -7.19 14.05
CA ASN A 328 -25.19 -5.99 14.77
C ASN A 328 -26.48 -5.37 14.21
N ASN A 329 -27.32 -6.15 13.54
CA ASN A 329 -28.61 -5.70 12.99
C ASN A 329 -28.55 -4.42 12.15
N LYS A 330 -27.47 -4.20 11.39
CA LYS A 330 -27.34 -3.08 10.46
C LYS A 330 -27.37 -3.59 9.01
N PRO A 331 -28.52 -3.96 8.47
CA PRO A 331 -28.64 -4.67 7.18
C PRO A 331 -28.06 -3.91 6.00
N ASN A 332 -27.98 -2.58 6.09
CA ASN A 332 -27.46 -1.71 5.04
C ASN A 332 -25.97 -1.33 5.23
N ALA A 333 -25.29 -1.90 6.22
CA ALA A 333 -23.88 -1.61 6.45
C ALA A 333 -23.03 -2.20 5.31
N LYS A 334 -22.34 -1.32 4.58
CA LYS A 334 -21.45 -1.67 3.48
C LYS A 334 -20.25 -0.72 3.43
N MET A 335 -19.20 -1.15 2.75
CA MET A 335 -18.05 -0.28 2.48
C MET A 335 -18.41 0.72 1.38
N ASP A 336 -18.07 1.97 1.61
CA ASP A 336 -18.10 3.02 0.60
C ASP A 336 -16.67 3.20 0.07
N TYR A 337 -16.47 2.87 -1.20
CA TYR A 337 -15.18 2.90 -1.89
C TYR A 337 -14.86 4.23 -2.57
N ASP A 338 -15.76 5.22 -2.49
CA ASP A 338 -15.53 6.54 -3.09
C ASP A 338 -14.58 7.39 -2.25
N LEU A 339 -13.79 8.23 -2.91
CA LEU A 339 -12.88 9.21 -2.29
C LEU A 339 -11.97 8.60 -1.20
N VAL A 340 -11.38 7.45 -1.50
CA VAL A 340 -10.42 6.81 -0.59
C VAL A 340 -9.07 7.52 -0.68
N PRO A 341 -8.56 8.11 0.42
CA PRO A 341 -7.25 8.74 0.42
C PRO A 341 -6.14 7.70 0.22
N THR A 342 -5.16 8.04 -0.60
CA THR A 342 -4.01 7.18 -0.89
C THR A 342 -2.72 7.98 -0.70
N VAL A 343 -1.72 7.36 -0.07
CA VAL A 343 -0.39 7.93 0.12
C VAL A 343 0.66 6.98 -0.44
N VAL A 344 1.64 7.52 -1.16
CA VAL A 344 2.89 6.84 -1.52
C VAL A 344 4.01 7.47 -0.72
N PHE A 345 4.71 6.65 0.07
CA PHE A 345 5.85 7.08 0.89
C PHE A 345 7.13 7.14 0.05
N SER A 346 7.07 7.92 -1.00
CA SER A 346 8.21 8.31 -1.83
C SER A 346 9.04 9.42 -1.17
N HIS A 347 10.05 9.89 -1.86
CA HIS A 347 10.91 11.02 -1.48
C HIS A 347 10.84 12.09 -2.57
N PRO A 348 10.01 13.16 -2.37
CA PRO A 348 9.10 13.44 -1.24
C PRO A 348 7.80 12.61 -1.30
N PRO A 349 7.01 12.56 -0.19
CA PRO A 349 5.76 11.78 -0.15
C PRO A 349 4.68 12.35 -1.05
N ILE A 350 3.81 11.47 -1.51
CA ILE A 350 2.67 11.77 -2.38
C ILE A 350 1.38 11.47 -1.63
N GLY A 351 0.38 12.33 -1.81
CA GLY A 351 -0.99 12.09 -1.35
C GLY A 351 -2.01 12.40 -2.44
N THR A 352 -3.03 11.56 -2.57
CA THR A 352 -4.08 11.74 -3.58
C THR A 352 -5.44 11.27 -3.06
N ILE A 353 -6.49 11.97 -3.47
CA ILE A 353 -7.89 11.61 -3.21
C ILE A 353 -8.71 11.93 -4.46
N GLY A 354 -9.59 11.02 -4.85
CA GLY A 354 -10.54 11.24 -5.93
C GLY A 354 -9.91 11.18 -7.32
N LEU A 355 -10.45 11.96 -8.25
CA LEU A 355 -10.18 11.87 -9.67
C LEU A 355 -8.95 12.70 -10.07
N THR A 356 -8.14 12.15 -10.95
CA THR A 356 -7.14 12.92 -11.71
C THR A 356 -7.85 13.94 -12.62
N THR A 357 -7.10 14.91 -13.13
CA THR A 357 -7.65 15.88 -14.09
C THR A 357 -8.30 15.18 -15.28
N GLN A 358 -7.62 14.18 -15.85
CA GLN A 358 -8.13 13.44 -17.02
C GLN A 358 -9.41 12.67 -16.68
N GLU A 359 -9.45 11.93 -15.57
CA GLU A 359 -10.66 11.19 -15.16
C GLU A 359 -11.84 12.10 -14.88
N ALA A 360 -11.61 13.30 -14.32
CA ALA A 360 -12.64 14.30 -14.11
C ALA A 360 -13.18 14.85 -15.44
N GLU A 361 -12.30 15.17 -16.39
CA GLU A 361 -12.69 15.63 -17.74
C GLU A 361 -13.48 14.55 -18.50
N GLU A 362 -13.08 13.28 -18.40
CA GLU A 362 -13.81 12.15 -18.98
C GLU A 362 -15.21 11.97 -18.35
N LYS A 363 -15.33 12.18 -17.05
CA LYS A 363 -16.59 11.97 -16.29
C LYS A 363 -17.56 13.13 -16.41
N TYR A 364 -17.07 14.38 -16.34
CA TYR A 364 -17.91 15.58 -16.25
C TYR A 364 -17.92 16.43 -17.52
N GLY A 365 -17.02 16.15 -18.45
CA GLY A 365 -16.76 16.99 -19.63
C GLY A 365 -15.74 18.11 -19.33
N LYS A 366 -14.84 18.36 -20.25
CA LYS A 366 -13.72 19.30 -20.10
C LYS A 366 -14.15 20.71 -19.68
N ASP A 367 -15.25 21.22 -20.25
CA ASP A 367 -15.75 22.57 -19.97
C ASP A 367 -16.37 22.70 -18.56
N ASN A 368 -16.64 21.58 -17.89
CA ASN A 368 -17.20 21.53 -16.53
C ASN A 368 -16.13 21.21 -15.46
N VAL A 369 -14.84 21.16 -15.84
CA VAL A 369 -13.75 20.91 -14.91
C VAL A 369 -12.86 22.13 -14.81
N LYS A 370 -12.58 22.55 -13.57
CA LYS A 370 -11.58 23.57 -13.25
C LYS A 370 -10.47 22.96 -12.43
N VAL A 371 -9.23 23.37 -12.70
CA VAL A 371 -8.04 22.90 -12.01
C VAL A 371 -7.32 24.08 -11.38
N TYR A 372 -7.02 23.95 -10.11
CA TYR A 372 -6.22 24.90 -9.33
C TYR A 372 -4.91 24.22 -8.94
N THR A 373 -3.80 24.96 -9.07
CA THR A 373 -2.47 24.43 -8.76
C THR A 373 -1.67 25.42 -7.94
N SER A 374 -0.85 24.89 -7.03
CA SER A 374 0.18 25.65 -6.32
C SER A 374 1.51 24.90 -6.39
N GLY A 375 2.60 25.65 -6.50
CA GLY A 375 3.96 25.09 -6.51
C GLY A 375 4.92 26.00 -5.77
N PHE A 376 5.68 25.43 -4.84
CA PHE A 376 6.65 26.15 -4.02
C PHE A 376 7.77 25.21 -3.57
N THR A 377 8.82 25.75 -2.98
CA THR A 377 9.83 24.95 -2.28
C THR A 377 9.37 24.72 -0.83
N ALA A 378 9.39 23.46 -0.40
CA ALA A 378 9.08 23.16 0.99
C ALA A 378 9.94 23.99 1.94
N MET A 379 9.32 24.68 2.91
CA MET A 379 10.05 25.61 3.80
C MET A 379 11.17 24.89 4.57
N TYR A 380 10.97 23.62 4.90
CA TYR A 380 11.96 22.76 5.54
C TYR A 380 13.26 22.63 4.73
N THR A 381 13.20 22.71 3.41
CA THR A 381 14.36 22.61 2.52
C THR A 381 14.70 23.94 1.83
N ALA A 382 13.93 25.01 2.05
CA ALA A 382 14.07 26.28 1.33
C ALA A 382 15.42 26.98 1.53
N VAL A 383 16.05 26.78 2.70
CA VAL A 383 17.37 27.33 3.03
C VAL A 383 18.53 26.42 2.66
N THR A 384 18.24 25.21 2.16
CA THR A 384 19.27 24.22 1.83
C THR A 384 19.63 24.25 0.35
N LYS A 385 20.76 23.64 0.00
CA LYS A 385 21.19 23.38 -1.40
C LYS A 385 20.23 22.40 -2.10
N HIS A 386 19.59 21.51 -1.32
CA HIS A 386 18.72 20.43 -1.74
C HIS A 386 17.25 20.84 -1.60
N ARG A 387 16.78 21.68 -2.50
CA ARG A 387 15.43 22.26 -2.43
C ARG A 387 14.37 21.30 -2.97
N GLN A 388 13.57 20.73 -2.11
CA GLN A 388 12.49 19.85 -2.53
C GLN A 388 11.27 20.63 -3.02
N PRO A 389 10.75 20.34 -4.23
CA PRO A 389 9.52 20.92 -4.72
C PRO A 389 8.32 20.41 -3.89
N CYS A 390 7.36 21.31 -3.69
CA CYS A 390 6.05 20.97 -3.17
C CYS A 390 5.03 21.44 -4.20
N LYS A 391 4.25 20.52 -4.76
CA LYS A 391 3.21 20.84 -5.76
C LYS A 391 1.87 20.25 -5.32
N MET A 392 0.84 21.05 -5.44
CA MET A 392 -0.51 20.72 -5.01
C MET A 392 -1.52 21.09 -6.07
N LYS A 393 -2.60 20.31 -6.17
CA LYS A 393 -3.64 20.46 -7.17
C LYS A 393 -5.01 20.15 -6.55
N LEU A 394 -6.00 20.98 -6.89
CA LEU A 394 -7.41 20.70 -6.73
C LEU A 394 -8.04 20.53 -8.11
N VAL A 395 -8.86 19.50 -8.25
CA VAL A 395 -9.70 19.26 -9.42
C VAL A 395 -11.15 19.47 -8.98
N CYS A 396 -11.83 20.44 -9.58
CA CYS A 396 -13.18 20.83 -9.24
C CYS A 396 -14.11 20.58 -10.42
N ALA A 397 -15.36 20.19 -10.15
CA ALA A 397 -16.33 19.90 -11.19
C ALA A 397 -17.70 20.56 -10.95
N GLY A 398 -18.38 20.93 -12.06
CA GLY A 398 -19.69 21.54 -12.06
C GLY A 398 -19.68 23.04 -11.74
N GLU A 399 -20.86 23.66 -11.77
CA GLU A 399 -21.03 25.11 -11.54
C GLU A 399 -20.64 25.53 -10.12
N GLU A 400 -20.87 24.69 -9.14
CA GLU A 400 -20.50 24.93 -7.73
C GLU A 400 -19.04 24.61 -7.42
N GLU A 401 -18.28 24.10 -8.40
CA GLU A 401 -16.88 23.71 -8.25
C GLU A 401 -16.65 22.72 -7.10
N THR A 402 -17.48 21.66 -7.02
CA THR A 402 -17.27 20.59 -6.04
C THR A 402 -15.88 19.99 -6.22
N VAL A 403 -15.11 19.88 -5.12
CA VAL A 403 -13.77 19.30 -5.16
C VAL A 403 -13.87 17.78 -5.34
N VAL A 404 -13.53 17.29 -6.54
CA VAL A 404 -13.63 15.88 -6.94
C VAL A 404 -12.26 15.18 -6.99
N GLY A 405 -11.18 15.97 -6.98
CA GLY A 405 -9.80 15.48 -6.90
C GLY A 405 -8.91 16.40 -6.10
N LEU A 406 -8.01 15.80 -5.31
CA LEU A 406 -7.01 16.52 -4.53
C LEU A 406 -5.71 15.72 -4.58
N HIS A 407 -4.64 16.35 -5.05
CA HIS A 407 -3.35 15.73 -5.29
C HIS A 407 -2.23 16.61 -4.74
N GLY A 408 -1.25 15.98 -4.12
CA GLY A 408 -0.06 16.68 -3.64
C GLY A 408 1.17 15.78 -3.66
N ILE A 409 2.32 16.38 -3.92
CA ILE A 409 3.65 15.80 -3.73
C ILE A 409 4.51 16.83 -3.02
N GLY A 410 5.15 16.44 -1.92
CA GLY A 410 5.97 17.35 -1.14
C GLY A 410 6.00 16.99 0.33
N PHE A 411 6.82 17.71 1.08
CA PHE A 411 7.02 17.49 2.51
C PHE A 411 5.69 17.58 3.28
N THR A 412 5.40 16.57 4.12
CA THR A 412 4.20 16.45 4.97
C THR A 412 2.86 16.23 4.25
N VAL A 413 2.83 16.10 2.94
CA VAL A 413 1.58 15.83 2.19
C VAL A 413 0.90 14.55 2.70
N ASP A 414 1.67 13.54 3.09
CA ASP A 414 1.19 12.27 3.66
C ASP A 414 0.36 12.45 4.93
N GLU A 415 0.67 13.45 5.76
CA GLU A 415 -0.04 13.69 7.02
C GLU A 415 -1.25 14.65 6.85
N MET A 416 -1.19 15.60 5.92
CA MET A 416 -2.26 16.59 5.78
C MET A 416 -3.48 16.08 5.01
N ILE A 417 -3.28 15.15 4.05
CA ILE A 417 -4.32 14.75 3.09
C ILE A 417 -5.55 14.11 3.75
N GLN A 418 -5.39 13.44 4.90
CA GLN A 418 -6.48 12.81 5.63
C GLN A 418 -7.56 13.81 6.04
N GLY A 419 -7.19 15.01 6.47
CA GLY A 419 -8.12 16.05 6.87
C GLY A 419 -8.97 16.58 5.71
N PHE A 420 -8.33 16.81 4.56
CA PHE A 420 -9.02 17.24 3.35
C PHE A 420 -9.96 16.17 2.80
N GLY A 421 -9.63 14.90 2.97
CA GLY A 421 -10.51 13.78 2.62
C GLY A 421 -11.85 13.81 3.36
N VAL A 422 -11.89 14.30 4.59
CA VAL A 422 -13.14 14.50 5.34
C VAL A 422 -14.00 15.58 4.68
N ALA A 423 -13.42 16.71 4.30
CA ALA A 423 -14.13 17.79 3.62
C ALA A 423 -14.68 17.33 2.26
N MET A 424 -13.87 16.65 1.44
CA MET A 424 -14.30 16.11 0.16
C MET A 424 -15.44 15.10 0.32
N LYS A 425 -15.40 14.24 1.34
CA LYS A 425 -16.47 13.28 1.63
C LYS A 425 -17.78 13.94 2.04
N MET A 426 -17.73 15.18 2.54
CA MET A 426 -18.90 16.02 2.82
C MET A 426 -19.40 16.81 1.60
N GLY A 427 -18.72 16.67 0.45
CA GLY A 427 -19.09 17.37 -0.78
C GLY A 427 -18.59 18.82 -0.83
N ALA A 428 -17.49 19.14 -0.16
CA ALA A 428 -16.95 20.49 -0.10
C ALA A 428 -16.65 21.04 -1.50
N THR A 429 -16.95 22.31 -1.69
CA THR A 429 -16.70 23.09 -2.90
C THR A 429 -15.38 23.88 -2.79
N LYS A 430 -14.91 24.45 -3.91
CA LYS A 430 -13.77 25.36 -3.91
C LYS A 430 -14.03 26.57 -2.99
N ALA A 431 -15.26 27.08 -2.97
CA ALA A 431 -15.66 28.20 -2.10
C ALA A 431 -15.55 27.80 -0.60
N ASP A 432 -15.88 26.55 -0.23
CA ASP A 432 -15.71 26.08 1.13
C ASP A 432 -14.23 26.06 1.52
N PHE A 433 -13.35 25.59 0.64
CA PHE A 433 -11.88 25.62 0.85
C PHE A 433 -11.40 27.06 1.01
N ASP A 434 -11.80 27.98 0.14
CA ASP A 434 -11.41 29.40 0.17
C ASP A 434 -11.92 30.16 1.41
N SER A 435 -12.98 29.67 2.03
CA SER A 435 -13.55 30.29 3.25
C SER A 435 -12.75 30.01 4.51
N VAL A 436 -11.85 29.01 4.47
CA VAL A 436 -11.05 28.63 5.63
C VAL A 436 -9.87 29.59 5.79
N VAL A 437 -9.68 30.10 7.01
CA VAL A 437 -8.47 30.91 7.33
C VAL A 437 -7.26 29.97 7.33
N ALA A 438 -6.28 30.30 6.50
CA ALA A 438 -5.04 29.53 6.37
C ALA A 438 -4.21 29.50 7.66
N ILE A 439 -3.55 28.40 7.93
CA ILE A 439 -2.53 28.31 8.99
C ILE A 439 -1.18 28.64 8.36
N HIS A 440 -0.67 29.82 8.65
CA HIS A 440 0.60 30.31 8.12
C HIS A 440 1.73 30.26 9.17
N PRO A 441 2.96 29.76 8.78
CA PRO A 441 3.31 29.17 7.50
C PRO A 441 3.25 27.63 7.54
N THR A 442 2.43 27.05 6.68
CA THR A 442 2.32 25.59 6.52
C THR A 442 2.13 25.19 5.05
N GLY A 443 2.52 23.98 4.65
CA GLY A 443 2.22 23.48 3.32
C GLY A 443 0.72 23.29 3.06
N SER A 444 -0.06 22.98 4.09
CA SER A 444 -1.51 22.74 3.95
C SER A 444 -2.32 23.97 3.59
N GLU A 445 -1.79 25.19 3.87
CA GLU A 445 -2.47 26.44 3.51
C GLU A 445 -2.67 26.59 2.00
N GLU A 446 -1.80 25.97 1.20
CA GLU A 446 -1.90 26.03 -0.26
C GLU A 446 -3.22 25.46 -0.77
N PHE A 447 -3.76 24.41 -0.14
CA PHE A 447 -5.06 23.87 -0.54
C PHE A 447 -6.24 24.83 -0.30
N VAL A 448 -6.11 25.81 0.58
CA VAL A 448 -7.17 26.76 0.90
C VAL A 448 -6.88 28.19 0.38
N THR A 449 -5.73 28.40 -0.28
CA THR A 449 -5.33 29.71 -0.82
C THR A 449 -5.15 29.72 -2.34
N MET A 450 -5.26 28.57 -3.03
CA MET A 450 -5.14 28.48 -4.50
C MET A 450 -6.15 29.41 -5.21
N ARG A 451 -5.70 30.05 -6.29
CA ARG A 451 -6.52 30.95 -7.13
C ARG A 451 -6.42 30.55 -8.60
#